data_c95858ba3bae9363bc0b04351c32a787
#
_entry.id   c95858ba3bae9363bc0b04351c32a787
#
_cell.length_a   1.000
_cell.length_b   1.000
_cell.length_c   1.000
_cell.angle_alpha   90.00
_cell.angle_beta   90.00
_cell.angle_gamma   90.00
#
_symmetry.space_group_name_H-M   'P 1'
#
loop_
_entity.id
_entity.type
_entity.pdbx_description
1 polymer ?
#
loop_
_entity_poly.entity_id
_entity_poly.type
_entity_poly.pdbx_seq_one_letter_code
_entity_poly.pdbx_strand_id
1 'polypeptide(L)'
;MDLDKNCWDYYQTKDLAVVPYMPGTPVYRDGLLPMLYTRTLEEEKIESVFCGDILNMDSFVDFFVKRKTMQVLCEIEDDKTLKPVGYSWLDNPKGVDGARAAMCGFCFFNGASERESARNLGWLGLGYWMNAMRVDVIHGVLLEDNIPARNFALKLGFAEVCVVPKYHYVASTGELTGARVMIIEKNDFIPTFEKWYESKKVVETVE
;
A
#
# COMPACT_ATOMS: atom_id res chain seq x y z
N MET A 1 26.91 -8.57 1.35
CA MET A 1 25.78 -8.95 0.49
C MET A 1 25.45 -7.70 -0.29
N ASP A 2 26.05 -7.58 -1.48
CA ASP A 2 25.75 -6.44 -2.34
C ASP A 2 24.30 -6.59 -2.77
N LEU A 3 23.46 -5.72 -2.25
CA LEU A 3 22.09 -5.55 -2.73
C LEU A 3 22.23 -5.00 -4.14
N ASP A 4 21.97 -5.84 -5.11
CA ASP A 4 22.03 -5.55 -6.51
C ASP A 4 21.27 -4.23 -6.75
N LYS A 5 21.94 -3.24 -7.36
CA LYS A 5 21.35 -1.94 -7.71
C LYS A 5 20.05 -2.09 -8.52
N ASN A 6 19.86 -3.24 -9.15
CA ASN A 6 18.70 -3.60 -9.96
C ASN A 6 17.41 -3.88 -9.16
N CYS A 7 17.45 -4.02 -7.83
CA CYS A 7 16.24 -4.25 -7.02
C CYS A 7 15.32 -3.02 -6.97
N TRP A 8 15.85 -1.83 -7.22
CA TRP A 8 15.12 -0.56 -7.17
C TRP A 8 14.40 -0.24 -8.49
N ASP A 9 14.96 -0.66 -9.63
CA ASP A 9 14.41 -0.39 -10.95
C ASP A 9 13.04 -1.07 -11.16
N TYR A 10 12.75 -2.10 -10.38
CA TYR A 10 11.55 -2.90 -10.54
C TYR A 10 10.26 -2.23 -10.03
N TYR A 11 10.38 -1.21 -9.16
CA TYR A 11 9.25 -0.59 -8.45
C TYR A 11 9.25 0.92 -8.57
N GLN A 12 9.84 1.44 -9.59
CA GLN A 12 9.82 2.86 -9.89
C GLN A 12 9.49 3.13 -11.35
N THR A 13 8.89 4.29 -11.57
CA THR A 13 8.82 4.97 -12.86
C THR A 13 9.71 6.21 -12.79
N LYS A 14 9.70 7.06 -13.83
CA LYS A 14 10.45 8.31 -13.82
C LYS A 14 10.15 9.18 -12.59
N ASP A 15 8.87 9.23 -12.16
CA ASP A 15 8.38 10.21 -11.19
C ASP A 15 7.86 9.56 -9.90
N LEU A 16 7.83 8.22 -9.81
CA LEU A 16 7.20 7.51 -8.69
C LEU A 16 8.06 6.33 -8.23
N ALA A 17 8.12 6.10 -6.93
CA ALA A 17 8.79 4.95 -6.34
C ALA A 17 7.98 4.32 -5.21
N VAL A 18 8.01 2.99 -5.15
CA VAL A 18 7.51 2.21 -4.03
C VAL A 18 8.69 1.55 -3.35
N VAL A 19 8.98 1.97 -2.13
CA VAL A 19 10.20 1.62 -1.41
C VAL A 19 9.87 0.77 -0.19
N PRO A 20 10.32 -0.51 -0.13
CA PRO A 20 10.14 -1.34 1.05
C PRO A 20 10.78 -0.69 2.28
N TYR A 21 10.07 -0.66 3.42
CA TYR A 21 10.61 -0.19 4.70
C TYR A 21 11.39 -1.32 5.37
N MET A 22 12.67 -1.38 5.08
CA MET A 22 13.59 -2.41 5.60
C MET A 22 15.03 -1.87 5.69
N PRO A 23 15.88 -2.45 6.55
CA PRO A 23 17.28 -2.05 6.67
C PRO A 23 18.00 -2.00 5.30
N GLY A 24 18.74 -0.93 5.07
CA GLY A 24 19.49 -0.71 3.82
C GLY A 24 18.72 0.07 2.73
N THR A 25 17.44 0.38 2.96
CA THR A 25 16.66 1.21 2.02
C THR A 25 16.74 2.69 2.38
N PRO A 26 16.63 3.63 1.42
CA PRO A 26 16.71 5.07 1.69
C PRO A 26 15.63 5.59 2.63
N VAL A 27 14.52 4.88 2.74
CA VAL A 27 13.39 5.25 3.61
C VAL A 27 13.53 4.66 5.02
N TYR A 28 14.42 3.68 5.23
CA TYR A 28 14.64 3.08 6.56
C TYR A 28 15.53 4.00 7.39
N ARG A 29 14.90 4.91 8.12
CA ARG A 29 15.58 5.90 8.96
C ARG A 29 14.78 6.17 10.23
N ASP A 30 15.48 6.59 11.26
CA ASP A 30 14.87 7.05 12.51
C ASP A 30 13.89 8.20 12.22
N GLY A 31 12.76 8.17 12.89
CA GLY A 31 11.73 9.20 12.77
C GLY A 31 10.75 9.04 11.60
N LEU A 32 10.96 8.11 10.64
CA LEU A 32 10.00 7.92 9.56
C LEU A 32 8.64 7.44 10.08
N LEU A 33 8.60 6.35 10.86
CA LEU A 33 7.34 5.84 11.40
C LEU A 33 6.60 6.86 12.28
N PRO A 34 7.27 7.58 13.21
CA PRO A 34 6.67 8.69 13.91
C PRO A 34 6.07 9.77 12.99
N MET A 35 6.79 10.17 11.95
CA MET A 35 6.30 11.15 10.97
C MET A 35 5.04 10.65 10.24
N LEU A 36 5.04 9.38 9.79
CA LEU A 36 3.88 8.79 9.10
C LEU A 36 2.66 8.70 10.03
N TYR A 37 2.87 8.29 11.30
CA TYR A 37 1.81 8.29 12.30
C TYR A 37 1.22 9.67 12.54
N THR A 38 2.08 10.67 12.78
CA THR A 38 1.64 12.06 13.04
C THR A 38 0.80 12.58 11.88
N ARG A 39 1.25 12.38 10.63
CA ARG A 39 0.48 12.78 9.46
C ARG A 39 -0.86 12.04 9.33
N THR A 40 -0.87 10.74 9.61
CA THR A 40 -2.11 9.94 9.57
C THR A 40 -3.11 10.42 10.62
N LEU A 41 -2.61 10.82 11.80
CA LEU A 41 -3.41 11.36 12.89
C LEU A 41 -3.95 12.77 12.55
N GLU A 42 -3.09 13.66 12.07
CA GLU A 42 -3.46 15.03 11.66
C GLU A 42 -4.52 15.06 10.54
N GLU A 43 -4.51 14.05 9.67
CA GLU A 43 -5.50 13.89 8.61
C GLU A 43 -6.74 13.06 9.04
N GLU A 44 -6.87 12.75 10.35
CA GLU A 44 -8.00 11.99 10.94
C GLU A 44 -8.25 10.62 10.28
N LYS A 45 -7.16 9.98 9.80
CA LYS A 45 -7.24 8.71 9.05
C LYS A 45 -7.01 7.45 9.88
N ILE A 46 -6.63 7.57 11.16
CA ILE A 46 -6.28 6.40 11.99
C ILE A 46 -7.44 5.39 12.03
N GLU A 47 -8.65 5.84 12.33
CA GLU A 47 -9.81 4.95 12.46
C GLU A 47 -10.22 4.33 11.12
N SER A 48 -10.31 5.15 10.06
CA SER A 48 -10.74 4.68 8.74
C SER A 48 -9.75 3.76 8.03
N VAL A 49 -8.46 3.83 8.39
CA VAL A 49 -7.39 3.03 7.78
C VAL A 49 -7.09 1.76 8.57
N PHE A 50 -7.15 1.82 9.90
CA PHE A 50 -6.73 0.73 10.77
C PHE A 50 -7.86 0.06 11.55
N CYS A 51 -9.09 0.57 11.47
CA CYS A 51 -10.27 -0.03 12.12
C CYS A 51 -10.04 -0.35 13.61
N GLY A 52 -9.41 0.58 14.35
CA GLY A 52 -9.17 0.42 15.78
C GLY A 52 -7.92 -0.39 16.19
N ASP A 53 -7.15 -0.92 15.23
CA ASP A 53 -5.90 -1.67 15.54
C ASP A 53 -4.79 -0.76 16.09
N ILE A 54 -4.86 0.55 15.81
CA ILE A 54 -3.86 1.54 16.21
C ILE A 54 -4.46 2.51 17.22
N LEU A 55 -3.94 2.47 18.45
CA LEU A 55 -4.39 3.32 19.55
C LEU A 55 -3.47 4.51 19.82
N ASN A 56 -2.18 4.37 19.49
CA ASN A 56 -1.15 5.37 19.77
C ASN A 56 0.09 5.11 18.89
N MET A 57 1.11 5.96 19.04
CA MET A 57 2.38 5.86 18.31
C MET A 57 3.06 4.48 18.51
N ASP A 58 3.10 3.97 19.73
CA ASP A 58 3.78 2.70 20.01
C ASP A 58 3.08 1.54 19.30
N SER A 59 1.75 1.49 19.32
CA SER A 59 0.97 0.49 18.60
C SER A 59 1.15 0.60 17.07
N PHE A 60 1.32 1.82 16.54
CA PHE A 60 1.63 2.04 15.12
C PHE A 60 3.02 1.50 14.75
N VAL A 61 4.04 1.82 15.54
CA VAL A 61 5.39 1.30 15.34
C VAL A 61 5.41 -0.23 15.42
N ASP A 62 4.78 -0.79 16.45
CA ASP A 62 4.67 -2.24 16.63
C ASP A 62 3.94 -2.94 15.49
N PHE A 63 2.89 -2.31 14.95
CA PHE A 63 2.15 -2.83 13.80
C PHE A 63 3.07 -3.05 12.60
N PHE A 64 3.90 -2.09 12.26
CA PHE A 64 4.77 -2.20 11.09
C PHE A 64 6.07 -2.96 11.35
N VAL A 65 6.70 -2.80 12.51
CA VAL A 65 7.98 -3.46 12.80
C VAL A 65 7.81 -4.95 13.08
N LYS A 66 6.72 -5.34 13.75
CA LYS A 66 6.55 -6.73 14.22
C LYS A 66 5.56 -7.56 13.40
N ARG A 67 4.66 -6.94 12.65
CA ARG A 67 3.49 -7.66 12.13
C ARG A 67 3.29 -7.58 10.62
N LYS A 68 3.81 -6.55 9.96
CA LYS A 68 3.47 -6.24 8.57
C LYS A 68 4.71 -5.95 7.73
N THR A 69 4.63 -6.26 6.46
CA THR A 69 5.58 -5.76 5.47
C THR A 69 5.09 -4.41 4.98
N MET A 70 5.89 -3.38 5.17
CA MET A 70 5.53 -2.00 4.80
C MET A 70 6.28 -1.53 3.57
N GLN A 71 5.62 -0.70 2.77
CA GLN A 71 6.19 0.07 1.68
C GLN A 71 5.90 1.55 1.89
N VAL A 72 6.85 2.41 1.59
CA VAL A 72 6.66 3.86 1.52
C VAL A 72 6.39 4.23 0.06
N LEU A 73 5.29 4.95 -0.15
CA LEU A 73 4.85 5.41 -1.46
C LEU A 73 5.38 6.83 -1.67
N CYS A 74 6.24 7.01 -2.67
CA CYS A 74 6.98 8.26 -2.87
C CYS A 74 6.74 8.84 -4.27
N GLU A 75 6.65 10.16 -4.34
CA GLU A 75 6.95 10.93 -5.54
C GLU A 75 8.45 11.17 -5.60
N ILE A 76 9.04 11.14 -6.81
CA ILE A 76 10.45 11.44 -7.06
C ILE A 76 10.51 12.89 -7.52
N GLU A 77 11.18 13.75 -6.75
CA GLU A 77 11.39 15.15 -7.11
C GLU A 77 12.54 15.30 -8.12
N ASP A 78 12.67 16.47 -8.76
CA ASP A 78 13.65 16.72 -9.83
C ASP A 78 15.11 16.48 -9.40
N ASP A 79 15.41 16.68 -8.11
CA ASP A 79 16.72 16.40 -7.51
C ASP A 79 16.90 14.92 -7.10
N LYS A 80 15.99 14.04 -7.52
CA LYS A 80 15.89 12.62 -7.14
C LYS A 80 15.60 12.36 -5.65
N THR A 81 15.15 13.36 -4.92
CA THR A 81 14.68 13.18 -3.54
C THR A 81 13.36 12.42 -3.51
N LEU A 82 13.27 11.46 -2.60
CA LEU A 82 12.04 10.69 -2.36
C LEU A 82 11.13 11.43 -1.38
N LYS A 83 9.98 11.89 -1.85
CA LYS A 83 8.96 12.55 -1.05
C LYS A 83 7.83 11.60 -0.70
N PRO A 84 7.70 11.17 0.56
CA PRO A 84 6.60 10.30 0.97
C PRO A 84 5.23 10.97 0.79
N VAL A 85 4.35 10.32 0.02
CA VAL A 85 2.95 10.74 -0.21
C VAL A 85 1.95 9.75 0.40
N GLY A 86 2.46 8.67 0.95
CA GLY A 86 1.66 7.64 1.60
C GLY A 86 2.50 6.44 1.99
N TYR A 87 1.82 5.42 2.45
CA TYR A 87 2.39 4.12 2.73
C TYR A 87 1.37 3.02 2.49
N SER A 88 1.85 1.80 2.37
CA SER A 88 1.03 0.62 2.24
C SER A 88 1.65 -0.54 3.00
N TRP A 89 0.87 -1.55 3.30
CA TRP A 89 1.36 -2.73 4.00
C TRP A 89 0.67 -4.00 3.53
N LEU A 90 1.35 -5.10 3.76
CA LEU A 90 0.87 -6.44 3.51
C LEU A 90 1.06 -7.28 4.76
N ASP A 91 0.06 -8.05 5.15
CA ASP A 91 0.20 -9.08 6.16
C ASP A 91 1.13 -10.18 5.66
N ASN A 92 1.72 -10.94 6.59
CA ASN A 92 2.52 -12.11 6.19
C ASN A 92 1.68 -13.04 5.32
N PRO A 93 2.09 -13.30 4.07
CA PRO A 93 1.36 -14.17 3.18
C PRO A 93 1.21 -15.59 3.76
N LYS A 94 0.01 -16.13 3.67
CA LYS A 94 -0.34 -17.49 4.14
C LYS A 94 -0.69 -18.35 2.94
N GLY A 95 -0.39 -19.64 3.03
CA GLY A 95 -0.65 -20.63 1.99
C GLY A 95 0.63 -21.21 1.39
N VAL A 96 0.47 -21.95 0.29
CA VAL A 96 1.55 -22.57 -0.47
C VAL A 96 1.79 -21.82 -1.77
N ASP A 97 2.90 -22.05 -2.45
CA ASP A 97 3.19 -21.46 -3.76
C ASP A 97 2.04 -21.78 -4.74
N GLY A 98 1.54 -20.75 -5.44
CA GLY A 98 0.38 -20.81 -6.32
C GLY A 98 -0.98 -20.61 -5.62
N ALA A 99 -1.00 -20.47 -4.27
CA ALA A 99 -2.22 -20.22 -3.49
C ALA A 99 -1.91 -19.37 -2.22
N ARG A 100 -0.98 -18.43 -2.33
CA ARG A 100 -0.63 -17.54 -1.20
C ARG A 100 -1.54 -16.33 -1.17
N ALA A 101 -2.18 -16.12 -0.03
CA ALA A 101 -3.07 -14.98 0.18
C ALA A 101 -2.56 -14.06 1.31
N ALA A 102 -2.83 -12.77 1.19
CA ALA A 102 -2.51 -11.78 2.21
C ALA A 102 -3.50 -10.63 2.21
N MET A 103 -3.68 -10.00 3.37
CA MET A 103 -4.44 -8.76 3.50
C MET A 103 -3.51 -7.56 3.29
N CYS A 104 -3.99 -6.54 2.59
CA CYS A 104 -3.26 -5.29 2.42
C CYS A 104 -4.04 -4.08 2.93
N GLY A 105 -3.30 -2.98 3.12
CA GLY A 105 -3.87 -1.66 3.31
C GLY A 105 -3.03 -0.57 2.66
N PHE A 106 -3.67 0.55 2.37
CA PHE A 106 -3.07 1.74 1.78
C PHE A 106 -3.50 2.98 2.56
N CYS A 107 -2.58 3.90 2.79
CA CYS A 107 -2.83 5.22 3.32
C CYS A 107 -2.12 6.26 2.46
N PHE A 108 -2.85 7.19 1.86
CA PHE A 108 -2.31 8.32 1.11
C PHE A 108 -2.59 9.62 1.85
N PHE A 109 -1.67 10.60 1.75
CA PHE A 109 -1.77 11.89 2.41
C PHE A 109 -2.33 12.98 1.49
N ASN A 110 -2.91 14.03 2.08
CA ASN A 110 -3.31 15.27 1.39
C ASN A 110 -4.21 15.06 0.16
N GLY A 111 -5.19 14.15 0.25
CA GLY A 111 -6.10 13.87 -0.87
C GLY A 111 -5.40 13.22 -2.07
N ALA A 112 -4.17 12.73 -1.90
CA ALA A 112 -3.41 12.12 -2.99
C ALA A 112 -4.10 10.89 -3.60
N SER A 113 -4.97 10.19 -2.85
CA SER A 113 -5.71 9.02 -3.33
C SER A 113 -6.59 9.27 -4.57
N GLU A 114 -6.96 10.52 -4.84
CA GLU A 114 -7.74 10.88 -6.02
C GLU A 114 -6.89 11.09 -7.28
N ARG A 115 -5.56 11.28 -7.11
CA ARG A 115 -4.63 11.56 -8.20
C ARG A 115 -4.29 10.29 -8.99
N GLU A 116 -3.87 10.49 -10.23
CA GLU A 116 -3.35 9.39 -11.06
C GLU A 116 -2.06 8.80 -10.45
N SER A 117 -1.22 9.62 -9.82
CA SER A 117 -0.01 9.17 -9.14
C SER A 117 -0.30 8.14 -8.04
N ALA A 118 -1.37 8.31 -7.26
CA ALA A 118 -1.75 7.34 -6.24
C ALA A 118 -2.14 5.98 -6.83
N ARG A 119 -2.92 5.98 -7.92
CA ARG A 119 -3.26 4.74 -8.63
C ARG A 119 -1.99 4.04 -9.12
N ASN A 120 -1.08 4.78 -9.72
CA ASN A 120 0.16 4.24 -10.25
C ASN A 120 1.07 3.69 -9.14
N LEU A 121 1.16 4.39 -7.99
CA LEU A 121 1.85 3.90 -6.80
C LEU A 121 1.19 2.64 -6.22
N GLY A 122 -0.14 2.58 -6.20
CA GLY A 122 -0.87 1.38 -5.80
C GLY A 122 -0.56 0.19 -6.72
N TRP A 123 -0.49 0.42 -8.04
CA TRP A 123 -0.11 -0.62 -9.00
C TRP A 123 1.33 -1.08 -8.82
N LEU A 124 2.29 -0.18 -8.60
CA LEU A 124 3.68 -0.54 -8.28
C LEU A 124 3.76 -1.39 -7.01
N GLY A 125 3.02 -1.02 -5.96
CA GLY A 125 2.97 -1.76 -4.69
C GLY A 125 2.40 -3.16 -4.84
N LEU A 126 1.27 -3.29 -5.55
CA LEU A 126 0.66 -4.59 -5.85
C LEU A 126 1.58 -5.46 -6.71
N GLY A 127 2.22 -4.89 -7.74
CA GLY A 127 3.19 -5.58 -8.58
C GLY A 127 4.36 -6.15 -7.77
N TYR A 128 4.88 -5.36 -6.81
CA TYR A 128 5.90 -5.83 -5.89
C TYR A 128 5.42 -7.05 -5.08
N TRP A 129 4.27 -6.95 -4.45
CA TRP A 129 3.78 -8.03 -3.60
C TRP A 129 3.49 -9.30 -4.40
N MET A 130 2.90 -9.17 -5.58
CA MET A 130 2.55 -10.32 -6.40
C MET A 130 3.74 -10.99 -7.07
N ASN A 131 4.76 -10.22 -7.47
CA ASN A 131 5.94 -10.76 -8.16
C ASN A 131 7.07 -11.12 -7.18
N ALA A 132 7.56 -10.14 -6.39
CA ALA A 132 8.70 -10.36 -5.51
C ALA A 132 8.35 -11.20 -4.27
N MET A 133 7.18 -10.96 -3.68
CA MET A 133 6.72 -11.73 -2.52
C MET A 133 5.88 -12.96 -2.87
N ARG A 134 5.62 -13.18 -4.17
CA ARG A 134 4.86 -14.34 -4.70
C ARG A 134 3.48 -14.49 -4.05
N VAL A 135 2.74 -13.40 -3.93
CA VAL A 135 1.38 -13.40 -3.43
C VAL A 135 0.42 -13.59 -4.61
N ASP A 136 -0.49 -14.54 -4.51
CA ASP A 136 -1.41 -14.89 -5.60
C ASP A 136 -2.76 -14.18 -5.44
N VAL A 137 -3.17 -13.95 -4.19
CA VAL A 137 -4.43 -13.28 -3.87
C VAL A 137 -4.20 -12.21 -2.81
N ILE A 138 -4.59 -10.99 -3.10
CA ILE A 138 -4.56 -9.89 -2.13
C ILE A 138 -6.01 -9.49 -1.83
N HIS A 139 -6.34 -9.37 -0.55
CA HIS A 139 -7.62 -8.86 -0.13
C HIS A 139 -7.47 -7.63 0.75
N GLY A 140 -8.48 -6.78 0.74
CA GLY A 140 -8.59 -5.61 1.61
C GLY A 140 -9.94 -5.59 2.30
N VAL A 141 -9.98 -5.00 3.49
CA VAL A 141 -11.23 -4.76 4.23
C VAL A 141 -11.37 -3.26 4.41
N LEU A 142 -12.51 -2.72 3.99
CA LEU A 142 -12.82 -1.30 4.02
C LEU A 142 -14.08 -1.09 4.83
N LEU A 143 -14.16 -0.02 5.62
CA LEU A 143 -15.43 0.37 6.25
C LEU A 143 -16.47 0.64 5.14
N GLU A 144 -17.70 0.23 5.39
CA GLU A 144 -18.78 0.26 4.38
C GLU A 144 -19.05 1.67 3.84
N ASP A 145 -18.91 2.68 4.67
CA ASP A 145 -19.10 4.09 4.37
C ASP A 145 -17.84 4.79 3.81
N ASN A 146 -16.68 4.13 3.79
CA ASN A 146 -15.46 4.66 3.23
C ASN A 146 -15.47 4.59 1.68
N ILE A 147 -16.33 5.42 1.06
CA ILE A 147 -16.49 5.47 -0.40
C ILE A 147 -15.19 5.85 -1.15
N PRO A 148 -14.36 6.81 -0.66
CA PRO A 148 -13.07 7.10 -1.30
C PRO A 148 -12.16 5.88 -1.39
N ALA A 149 -12.01 5.10 -0.31
CA ALA A 149 -11.19 3.89 -0.29
C ALA A 149 -11.75 2.81 -1.23
N ARG A 150 -13.09 2.62 -1.26
CA ARG A 150 -13.75 1.71 -2.20
C ARG A 150 -13.45 2.09 -3.65
N ASN A 151 -13.63 3.35 -4.01
CA ASN A 151 -13.38 3.84 -5.36
C ASN A 151 -11.91 3.69 -5.75
N PHE A 152 -11.00 3.90 -4.81
CA PHE A 152 -9.58 3.67 -5.01
C PHE A 152 -9.28 2.19 -5.27
N ALA A 153 -9.78 1.28 -4.45
CA ALA A 153 -9.61 -0.16 -4.63
C ALA A 153 -10.13 -0.64 -6.00
N LEU A 154 -11.32 -0.18 -6.43
CA LEU A 154 -11.86 -0.48 -7.76
C LEU A 154 -10.95 0.02 -8.89
N LYS A 155 -10.37 1.22 -8.77
CA LYS A 155 -9.39 1.75 -9.74
C LYS A 155 -8.10 0.96 -9.80
N LEU A 156 -7.72 0.27 -8.72
CA LEU A 156 -6.57 -0.64 -8.70
C LEU A 156 -6.88 -1.99 -9.37
N GLY A 157 -8.14 -2.32 -9.57
CA GLY A 157 -8.59 -3.59 -10.13
C GLY A 157 -9.15 -4.59 -9.11
N PHE A 158 -9.34 -4.18 -7.86
CA PHE A 158 -10.03 -5.02 -6.89
C PHE A 158 -11.50 -5.20 -7.26
N ALA A 159 -12.02 -6.39 -7.04
CA ALA A 159 -13.44 -6.70 -7.08
C ALA A 159 -14.03 -6.71 -5.67
N GLU A 160 -15.25 -6.16 -5.50
CA GLU A 160 -16.01 -6.28 -4.26
C GLU A 160 -16.67 -7.65 -4.18
N VAL A 161 -16.40 -8.40 -3.10
CA VAL A 161 -16.90 -9.77 -2.93
C VAL A 161 -18.16 -9.81 -2.07
N CYS A 162 -18.13 -9.13 -0.93
CA CYS A 162 -19.26 -9.09 -0.01
C CYS A 162 -19.18 -7.87 0.93
N VAL A 163 -20.30 -7.63 1.60
CA VAL A 163 -20.38 -6.71 2.74
C VAL A 163 -20.69 -7.52 3.99
N VAL A 164 -19.87 -7.35 5.03
CA VAL A 164 -20.07 -7.95 6.35
C VAL A 164 -20.76 -6.90 7.22
N PRO A 165 -22.02 -7.09 7.64
CA PRO A 165 -22.74 -6.10 8.44
C PRO A 165 -22.19 -6.04 9.87
N LYS A 166 -22.27 -4.85 10.50
CA LYS A 166 -21.88 -4.64 11.91
C LYS A 166 -20.49 -5.15 12.26
N TYR A 167 -19.54 -4.89 11.35
CA TYR A 167 -18.18 -5.41 11.44
C TYR A 167 -17.32 -4.63 12.44
N HIS A 168 -17.47 -3.30 12.47
CA HIS A 168 -16.61 -2.41 13.26
C HIS A 168 -17.42 -1.41 14.06
N TYR A 169 -17.00 -1.17 15.31
CA TYR A 169 -17.54 -0.11 16.17
C TYR A 169 -16.73 1.17 15.91
N VAL A 170 -17.42 2.18 15.39
CA VAL A 170 -16.81 3.49 15.09
C VAL A 170 -16.87 4.34 16.37
N ALA A 171 -15.74 4.54 17.02
CA ALA A 171 -15.67 5.23 18.31
C ALA A 171 -16.13 6.71 18.22
N SER A 172 -15.90 7.38 17.09
CA SER A 172 -16.29 8.76 16.86
C SER A 172 -17.80 8.98 16.75
N THR A 173 -18.55 7.97 16.26
CA THR A 173 -20.01 8.05 16.11
C THR A 173 -20.77 7.23 17.13
N GLY A 174 -20.14 6.26 17.78
CA GLY A 174 -20.79 5.32 18.71
C GLY A 174 -21.64 4.25 18.02
N GLU A 175 -21.46 4.06 16.71
CA GLU A 175 -22.28 3.15 15.90
C GLU A 175 -21.46 1.98 15.35
N LEU A 176 -22.18 0.89 15.03
CA LEU A 176 -21.59 -0.23 14.29
C LEU A 176 -21.74 0.00 12.80
N THR A 177 -20.64 -0.02 12.06
CA THR A 177 -20.63 0.00 10.59
C THR A 177 -20.30 -1.37 10.00
N GLY A 178 -20.69 -1.60 8.76
CA GLY A 178 -20.29 -2.79 7.99
C GLY A 178 -18.88 -2.65 7.42
N ALA A 179 -18.40 -3.73 6.83
CA ALA A 179 -17.14 -3.73 6.08
C ALA A 179 -17.31 -4.38 4.71
N ARG A 180 -16.67 -3.80 3.70
CA ARG A 180 -16.57 -4.35 2.34
C ARG A 180 -15.31 -5.18 2.22
N VAL A 181 -15.45 -6.38 1.71
CA VAL A 181 -14.31 -7.25 1.38
C VAL A 181 -14.00 -7.09 -0.10
N MET A 182 -12.79 -6.66 -0.39
CA MET A 182 -12.27 -6.44 -1.73
C MET A 182 -11.19 -7.47 -2.04
N ILE A 183 -11.15 -8.00 -3.24
CA ILE A 183 -10.17 -9.03 -3.66
C ILE A 183 -9.57 -8.66 -5.01
N ILE A 184 -8.28 -8.97 -5.20
CA ILE A 184 -7.58 -8.93 -6.49
C ILE A 184 -6.71 -10.18 -6.62
N GLU A 185 -6.77 -10.82 -7.79
CA GLU A 185 -6.00 -12.02 -8.09
C GLU A 185 -4.83 -11.70 -9.01
N LYS A 186 -3.70 -12.38 -8.79
CA LYS A 186 -2.47 -12.20 -9.56
C LYS A 186 -2.69 -12.41 -11.05
N ASN A 187 -3.43 -13.46 -11.40
CA ASN A 187 -3.66 -13.83 -12.80
C ASN A 187 -4.43 -12.76 -13.59
N ASP A 188 -5.30 -12.00 -12.92
CA ASP A 188 -6.07 -10.92 -13.54
C ASP A 188 -5.27 -9.60 -13.56
N PHE A 189 -4.49 -9.35 -12.52
CA PHE A 189 -3.76 -8.10 -12.35
C PHE A 189 -2.47 -8.03 -13.16
N ILE A 190 -1.62 -9.05 -13.08
CA ILE A 190 -0.24 -9.01 -13.62
C ILE A 190 -0.18 -8.70 -15.12
N PRO A 191 -1.01 -9.29 -16.00
CA PRO A 191 -0.94 -8.99 -17.43
C PRO A 191 -1.22 -7.51 -17.75
N THR A 192 -2.12 -6.88 -16.99
CA THR A 192 -2.44 -5.45 -17.14
C THR A 192 -1.35 -4.57 -16.55
N PHE A 193 -0.82 -4.96 -15.39
CA PHE A 193 0.29 -4.27 -14.72
C PHE A 193 1.56 -4.26 -15.58
N GLU A 194 1.99 -5.40 -16.10
CA GLU A 194 3.20 -5.51 -16.92
C GLU A 194 3.12 -4.64 -18.16
N LYS A 195 1.99 -4.68 -18.87
CA LYS A 195 1.77 -3.81 -20.04
C LYS A 195 1.86 -2.33 -19.68
N TRP A 196 1.26 -1.93 -18.56
CA TRP A 196 1.34 -0.55 -18.07
C TRP A 196 2.76 -0.20 -17.65
N TYR A 197 3.43 -1.06 -16.88
CA TYR A 197 4.77 -0.83 -16.34
C TYR A 197 5.80 -0.67 -17.45
N GLU A 198 5.80 -1.54 -18.45
CA GLU A 198 6.68 -1.40 -19.62
C GLU A 198 6.46 -0.06 -20.36
N SER A 199 5.24 0.49 -20.37
CA SER A 199 4.96 1.79 -20.97
C SER A 199 5.49 2.98 -20.15
N LYS A 200 5.83 2.78 -18.86
CA LYS A 200 6.29 3.81 -17.92
C LYS A 200 7.74 3.65 -17.49
N LYS A 201 8.35 2.51 -17.81
CA LYS A 201 9.75 2.22 -17.49
C LYS A 201 10.66 3.25 -18.10
N VAL A 202 11.62 3.76 -17.31
CA VAL A 202 12.67 4.63 -17.82
C VAL A 202 13.56 3.80 -18.74
N VAL A 203 13.54 4.10 -20.03
CA VAL A 203 14.54 3.56 -20.95
C VAL A 203 15.81 4.34 -20.66
N GLU A 204 16.75 3.77 -19.92
CA GLU A 204 18.11 4.30 -19.86
C GLU A 204 18.68 4.21 -21.28
N THR A 205 18.72 5.34 -21.97
CA THR A 205 19.57 5.49 -23.15
C THR A 205 21.00 5.40 -22.65
N VAL A 206 21.62 4.25 -22.84
CA VAL A 206 23.06 4.09 -22.68
C VAL A 206 23.71 4.95 -23.78
N GLU A 207 24.21 6.13 -23.39
CA GLU A 207 25.13 6.92 -24.21
C GLU A 207 26.57 6.40 -24.08
#